data_b015f3e58dbf1065867a75a71e99cd74
#
_entry.id   b015f3e58dbf1065867a75a71e99cd74
#
_cell.length_a   1.000
_cell.length_b   1.000
_cell.length_c   1.000
_cell.angle_alpha   90.00
_cell.angle_beta   90.00
_cell.angle_gamma   90.00
#
_symmetry.space_group_name_H-M   'P 1'
#
loop_
_entity.id
_entity.type
_entity.pdbx_description
1 polymer ?
#
loop_
_entity_poly.entity_id
_entity_poly.type
_entity_poly.pdbx_seq_one_letter_code
_entity_poly.pdbx_strand_id
1 'polypeptide(L)'
;MDISVVIPVYGCKAALPELHRRLTESLSQITDKYEIILVDDNCPQNSWEEIVKICQKDEKVKGFHLSRNFGQIRAITAGLDKSKGDWIVVMDCDLQDRPEAIVELYQKAQEGYDVVFARR
;
A
#
# COMPACT_ATOMS: atom_id res chain seq x y z
N MET A 1 14.35 -6.50 1.54
CA MET A 1 12.93 -6.08 1.68
C MET A 1 12.05 -7.18 1.12
N ASP A 2 11.20 -7.76 1.94
CA ASP A 2 10.39 -8.91 1.52
C ASP A 2 9.15 -8.48 0.74
N ILE A 3 8.45 -7.47 1.24
CA ILE A 3 7.16 -7.05 0.69
C ILE A 3 7.10 -5.53 0.56
N SER A 4 6.62 -5.07 -0.60
CA SER A 4 6.19 -3.69 -0.80
C SER A 4 4.70 -3.67 -1.07
N VAL A 5 3.94 -2.85 -0.34
CA VAL A 5 2.52 -2.64 -0.60
C VAL A 5 2.35 -1.27 -1.25
N VAL A 6 1.85 -1.24 -2.48
CA VAL A 6 1.67 -0.01 -3.25
C VAL A 6 0.18 0.33 -3.28
N ILE A 7 -0.15 1.52 -2.81
CA ILE A 7 -1.54 1.96 -2.66
C ILE A 7 -1.71 3.34 -3.30
N PRO A 8 -2.43 3.43 -4.43
CA PRO A 8 -2.81 4.74 -4.96
C PRO A 8 -3.90 5.33 -4.06
N VAL A 9 -3.76 6.60 -3.70
CA VAL A 9 -4.68 7.28 -2.78
C VAL A 9 -5.44 8.37 -3.51
N TYR A 10 -6.75 8.19 -3.61
CA TYR A 10 -7.65 9.21 -4.15
C TYR A 10 -9.04 9.01 -3.55
N GLY A 11 -9.51 10.01 -2.82
CA GLY A 11 -10.85 9.96 -2.22
C GLY A 11 -10.99 9.07 -1.00
N CYS A 12 -9.87 8.70 -0.34
CA CYS A 12 -9.87 7.73 0.77
C CYS A 12 -9.33 8.30 2.08
N LYS A 13 -9.29 9.61 2.24
CA LYS A 13 -8.65 10.23 3.41
C LYS A 13 -9.10 9.61 4.74
N ALA A 14 -10.41 9.43 4.91
CA ALA A 14 -10.97 8.91 6.15
C ALA A 14 -10.60 7.45 6.42
N ALA A 15 -10.33 6.67 5.38
CA ALA A 15 -10.00 5.25 5.50
C ALA A 15 -8.52 5.00 5.82
N LEU A 16 -7.64 5.97 5.60
CA LEU A 16 -6.19 5.77 5.71
C LEU A 16 -5.73 5.30 7.10
N PRO A 17 -6.20 5.86 8.22
CA PRO A 17 -5.76 5.35 9.53
C PRO A 17 -6.10 3.89 9.76
N GLU A 18 -7.32 3.48 9.42
CA GLU A 18 -7.76 2.09 9.57
C GLU A 18 -6.97 1.16 8.62
N LEU A 19 -6.77 1.58 7.39
CA LEU A 19 -5.98 0.84 6.41
C LEU A 19 -4.56 0.61 6.94
N HIS A 20 -3.92 1.64 7.45
CA HIS A 20 -2.58 1.56 7.99
C HIS A 20 -2.52 0.59 9.19
N ARG A 21 -3.48 0.69 10.11
CA ARG A 21 -3.54 -0.19 11.27
C ARG A 21 -3.66 -1.65 10.85
N ARG A 22 -4.58 -1.96 9.95
CA ARG A 22 -4.82 -3.33 9.49
C ARG A 22 -3.65 -3.89 8.68
N LEU A 23 -3.01 -3.05 7.86
CA LEU A 23 -1.80 -3.46 7.13
C LEU A 23 -0.66 -3.78 8.08
N THR A 24 -0.45 -2.94 9.07
CA THR A 24 0.61 -3.16 10.06
C THR A 24 0.41 -4.47 10.81
N GLU A 25 -0.81 -4.74 11.27
CA GLU A 25 -1.14 -5.98 11.95
C GLU A 25 -0.89 -7.20 11.07
N SER A 26 -1.34 -7.13 9.82
CA SER A 26 -1.22 -8.26 8.90
C SER A 26 0.23 -8.51 8.47
N LEU A 27 0.94 -7.48 8.09
CA LEU A 27 2.32 -7.59 7.62
C LEU A 27 3.25 -8.04 8.74
N SER A 28 3.04 -7.56 9.95
CA SER A 28 3.87 -7.94 11.10
C SER A 28 3.78 -9.42 11.46
N GLN A 29 2.73 -10.11 11.04
CA GLN A 29 2.59 -11.55 11.25
C GLN A 29 3.48 -12.38 10.34
N ILE A 30 3.91 -11.83 9.20
CA ILE A 30 4.64 -12.60 8.18
C ILE A 30 6.07 -12.12 7.97
N THR A 31 6.37 -10.86 8.23
CA THR A 31 7.73 -10.32 8.09
C THR A 31 7.84 -9.00 8.84
N ASP A 32 9.06 -8.66 9.26
CA ASP A 32 9.38 -7.32 9.75
C ASP A 32 10.06 -6.46 8.67
N LYS A 33 10.29 -7.06 7.48
CA LYS A 33 10.97 -6.40 6.36
C LYS A 33 9.96 -6.04 5.27
N TYR A 34 9.11 -5.07 5.57
CA TYR A 34 8.11 -4.59 4.62
C TYR A 34 8.11 -3.07 4.54
N GLU A 35 7.52 -2.55 3.49
CA GLU A 35 7.26 -1.13 3.32
C GLU A 35 5.84 -0.93 2.79
N ILE A 36 5.23 0.19 3.15
CA ILE A 36 3.94 0.60 2.64
C ILE A 36 4.15 1.90 1.87
N ILE A 37 3.79 1.92 0.60
CA ILE A 37 3.99 3.07 -0.28
C ILE A 37 2.63 3.65 -0.61
N LEU A 38 2.37 4.85 -0.09
CA LEU A 38 1.13 5.58 -0.33
C LEU A 38 1.42 6.67 -1.36
N VAL A 39 0.74 6.59 -2.51
CA VAL A 39 0.92 7.58 -3.58
C VAL A 39 -0.34 8.42 -3.67
N ASP A 40 -0.25 9.67 -3.24
CA ASP A 40 -1.36 10.62 -3.34
C ASP A 40 -1.48 11.13 -4.77
N ASP A 41 -2.57 10.79 -5.42
CA ASP A 41 -2.86 11.22 -6.79
C ASP A 41 -3.55 12.60 -6.80
N ASN A 42 -3.02 13.51 -5.98
CA ASN A 42 -3.51 14.88 -5.80
C ASN A 42 -4.99 14.92 -5.44
N CYS A 43 -5.34 14.22 -4.37
CA CYS A 43 -6.71 14.05 -3.91
C CYS A 43 -7.29 15.39 -3.42
N PRO A 44 -8.51 15.80 -3.88
CA PRO A 44 -9.13 17.03 -3.43
C PRO A 44 -9.50 17.04 -1.93
N GLN A 45 -9.55 15.87 -1.29
CA GLN A 45 -9.81 15.76 0.15
C GLN A 45 -8.58 16.05 1.01
N ASN A 46 -7.44 16.42 0.40
CA ASN A 46 -6.19 16.64 1.10
C ASN A 46 -5.70 15.40 1.86
N SER A 47 -5.72 14.27 1.20
CA SER A 47 -5.22 13.00 1.76
C SER A 47 -3.73 13.09 2.10
N TRP A 48 -2.99 13.97 1.43
CA TRP A 48 -1.56 14.17 1.69
C TRP A 48 -1.28 14.52 3.14
N GLU A 49 -2.10 15.34 3.76
CA GLU A 49 -1.96 15.68 5.18
C GLU A 49 -2.00 14.43 6.06
N GLU A 50 -2.94 13.52 5.77
CA GLU A 50 -3.04 12.27 6.51
C GLU A 50 -1.87 11.35 6.25
N ILE A 51 -1.41 11.28 5.00
CA ILE A 51 -0.24 10.48 4.64
C ILE A 51 1.00 10.95 5.40
N VAL A 52 1.21 12.27 5.48
CA VAL A 52 2.34 12.84 6.22
C VAL A 52 2.28 12.45 7.69
N LYS A 53 1.10 12.50 8.30
CA LYS A 53 0.92 12.11 9.71
C LYS A 53 1.31 10.64 9.93
N ILE A 54 0.90 9.76 9.04
CA ILE A 54 1.21 8.33 9.12
C ILE A 54 2.72 8.12 8.96
N CYS A 55 3.34 8.77 7.99
CA CYS A 55 4.79 8.65 7.77
C CYS A 55 5.60 9.14 8.96
N GLN A 56 5.13 10.14 9.68
CA GLN A 56 5.83 10.65 10.86
C GLN A 56 5.79 9.66 12.03
N LYS A 57 4.78 8.80 12.07
CA LYS A 57 4.60 7.81 13.14
C LYS A 57 5.22 6.47 12.82
N ASP A 58 5.42 6.16 11.54
CA ASP A 58 5.85 4.82 11.10
C ASP A 58 6.85 4.96 9.95
N GLU A 59 8.10 4.63 10.22
CA GLU A 59 9.18 4.74 9.23
C GLU A 59 9.06 3.74 8.09
N LYS A 60 8.22 2.72 8.23
CA LYS A 60 7.97 1.74 7.18
C LYS A 60 6.99 2.24 6.13
N VAL A 61 6.33 3.36 6.39
CA VAL A 61 5.42 4.00 5.45
C VAL A 61 6.13 5.12 4.73
N LYS A 62 6.03 5.11 3.40
CA LYS A 62 6.59 6.13 2.52
C LYS A 62 5.47 6.78 1.73
N GLY A 63 5.48 8.10 1.68
CA GLY A 63 4.46 8.86 0.97
C GLY A 63 5.04 9.60 -0.23
N PHE A 64 4.31 9.60 -1.32
CA PHE A 64 4.65 10.35 -2.53
C PHE A 64 3.43 11.15 -2.98
N HIS A 65 3.65 12.41 -3.29
CA HIS A 65 2.59 13.34 -3.69
C HIS A 65 2.78 13.73 -5.15
N LEU A 66 1.82 13.35 -6.00
CA LEU A 66 1.86 13.73 -7.41
C LEU A 66 1.42 15.18 -7.57
N SER A 67 2.01 15.89 -8.52
CA SER A 67 1.77 17.33 -8.73
C SER A 67 0.36 17.63 -9.24
N ARG A 68 -0.32 16.62 -9.80
CA ARG A 68 -1.69 16.73 -10.27
C ARG A 68 -2.30 15.34 -10.34
N ASN A 69 -3.60 15.25 -10.61
CA ASN A 69 -4.27 13.99 -10.79
C ASN A 69 -3.86 13.38 -12.14
N PHE A 70 -3.06 12.30 -12.10
CA PHE A 70 -2.61 11.59 -13.29
C PHE A 70 -3.39 10.32 -13.56
N GLY A 71 -4.24 9.89 -12.61
CA GLY A 71 -5.00 8.67 -12.69
C GLY A 71 -4.35 7.52 -11.92
N GLN A 72 -5.16 6.52 -11.60
CA GLN A 72 -4.78 5.40 -10.76
C GLN A 72 -3.58 4.62 -11.33
N ILE A 73 -3.59 4.38 -12.64
CA ILE A 73 -2.52 3.60 -13.28
C ILE A 73 -1.16 4.29 -13.13
N ARG A 74 -1.11 5.59 -13.32
CA ARG A 74 0.15 6.33 -13.18
C ARG A 74 0.59 6.43 -11.72
N ALA A 75 -0.36 6.54 -10.79
CA ALA A 75 -0.04 6.52 -9.36
C ALA A 75 0.55 5.18 -8.96
N ILE A 76 -0.03 4.08 -9.42
CA ILE A 76 0.51 2.73 -9.18
C ILE A 76 1.90 2.60 -9.77
N THR A 77 2.10 3.05 -11.01
CA THR A 77 3.39 3.00 -11.69
C THR A 77 4.46 3.77 -10.90
N ALA A 78 4.12 4.95 -10.39
CA ALA A 78 5.04 5.73 -9.56
C ALA A 78 5.43 4.97 -8.29
N GLY A 79 4.46 4.32 -7.64
CA GLY A 79 4.71 3.51 -6.45
C GLY A 79 5.57 2.29 -6.75
N LEU A 80 5.32 1.62 -7.87
CA LEU A 80 6.12 0.47 -8.29
C LEU A 80 7.58 0.86 -8.52
N ASP A 81 7.81 2.03 -9.10
CA ASP A 81 9.16 2.55 -9.35
C ASP A 81 9.94 2.75 -8.04
N LYS A 82 9.26 3.03 -6.95
CA LYS A 82 9.86 3.26 -5.64
C LYS A 82 9.92 2.00 -4.76
N SER A 83 9.29 0.91 -5.19
CA SER A 83 9.22 -0.31 -4.40
C SER A 83 10.52 -1.08 -4.43
N LYS A 84 10.86 -1.73 -3.30
CA LYS A 84 12.10 -2.49 -3.14
C LYS A 84 11.84 -3.94 -2.73
N GLY A 85 10.58 -4.30 -2.51
CA GLY A 85 10.23 -5.64 -2.05
C GLY A 85 10.43 -6.71 -3.10
N ASP A 86 10.71 -7.93 -2.64
CA ASP A 86 10.76 -9.10 -3.52
C ASP A 86 9.38 -9.44 -4.04
N TRP A 87 8.35 -9.20 -3.22
CA TRP A 87 6.95 -9.31 -3.61
C TRP A 87 6.30 -7.94 -3.52
N ILE A 88 5.47 -7.64 -4.49
CA ILE A 88 4.75 -6.36 -4.55
C ILE A 88 3.26 -6.64 -4.50
N VAL A 89 2.58 -6.00 -3.55
CA VAL A 89 1.13 -6.05 -3.42
C VAL A 89 0.58 -4.70 -3.87
N VAL A 90 -0.35 -4.72 -4.80
CA VAL A 90 -1.07 -3.51 -5.22
C VAL A 90 -2.49 -3.62 -4.71
N MET A 91 -2.96 -2.60 -3.98
CA MET A 91 -4.32 -2.61 -3.44
C MET A 91 -4.90 -1.20 -3.41
N ASP A 92 -6.23 -1.12 -3.38
CA ASP A 92 -6.94 0.15 -3.26
C ASP A 92 -6.94 0.67 -1.84
N CYS A 93 -7.21 1.96 -1.68
CA CYS A 93 -7.18 2.62 -0.36
C CYS A 93 -8.52 2.60 0.38
N ASP A 94 -9.58 2.10 -0.23
CA ASP A 94 -10.96 2.22 0.29
C ASP A 94 -11.43 1.05 1.16
N LEU A 95 -10.51 0.13 1.52
CA LEU A 95 -10.78 -1.05 2.34
C LEU A 95 -11.65 -2.11 1.67
N GLN A 96 -11.93 -2.02 0.37
CA GLN A 96 -12.58 -3.10 -0.37
C GLN A 96 -11.66 -4.30 -0.49
N ASP A 97 -10.38 -4.07 -0.69
CA ASP A 97 -9.36 -5.11 -0.60
C ASP A 97 -9.01 -5.28 0.87
N ARG A 98 -9.09 -6.51 1.37
CA ARG A 98 -8.82 -6.79 2.78
C ARG A 98 -7.32 -6.89 3.02
N PRO A 99 -6.74 -6.03 3.89
CA PRO A 99 -5.31 -6.15 4.20
C PRO A 99 -4.92 -7.53 4.73
N GLU A 100 -5.81 -8.19 5.46
CA GLU A 100 -5.58 -9.53 6.02
C GLU A 100 -5.37 -10.59 4.95
N ALA A 101 -5.88 -10.38 3.74
CA ALA A 101 -5.68 -11.29 2.63
C ALA A 101 -4.22 -11.38 2.19
N ILE A 102 -3.40 -10.38 2.51
CA ILE A 102 -1.96 -10.39 2.18
C ILE A 102 -1.27 -11.59 2.83
N VAL A 103 -1.67 -11.97 4.04
CA VAL A 103 -1.09 -13.12 4.75
C VAL A 103 -1.26 -14.39 3.92
N GLU A 104 -2.48 -14.63 3.43
CA GLU A 104 -2.79 -15.81 2.59
C GLU A 104 -2.06 -15.75 1.26
N LEU A 105 -2.03 -14.57 0.62
CA LEU A 105 -1.35 -14.39 -0.65
C LEU A 105 0.16 -14.63 -0.54
N TYR A 106 0.77 -14.15 0.55
CA TYR A 106 2.19 -14.35 0.78
C TYR A 106 2.52 -15.82 1.00
N GLN A 107 1.69 -16.53 1.76
CA GLN A 107 1.85 -17.97 1.97
C GLN A 107 1.77 -18.72 0.64
N LYS A 108 0.84 -18.34 -0.23
CA LYS A 108 0.74 -18.91 -1.58
C LYS A 108 1.97 -18.64 -2.41
N ALA A 109 2.50 -17.42 -2.33
CA ALA A 109 3.72 -17.04 -3.05
C ALA A 109 4.91 -17.90 -2.63
N GLN A 110 5.00 -18.28 -1.36
CA GLN A 110 6.07 -19.13 -0.85
C GLN A 110 6.01 -20.56 -1.38
N GLU A 111 4.88 -20.97 -1.98
CA GLU A 111 4.74 -22.27 -2.60
C GLU A 111 5.37 -22.35 -4.00
N GLY A 112 6.00 -21.27 -4.46
CA GLY A 112 6.75 -21.25 -5.71
C GLY A 112 6.06 -20.54 -6.88
N TYR A 113 5.01 -19.79 -6.61
CA TYR A 113 4.32 -19.02 -7.66
C TYR A 113 5.02 -17.68 -7.87
N ASP A 114 5.15 -17.27 -9.13
CA ASP A 114 5.72 -15.96 -9.47
C ASP A 114 4.68 -14.84 -9.37
N VAL A 115 3.39 -15.16 -9.60
CA VAL A 115 2.29 -14.21 -9.55
C VAL A 115 1.12 -14.84 -8.81
N VAL A 116 0.55 -14.09 -7.87
CA VAL A 116 -0.60 -14.54 -7.09
C VAL A 116 -1.68 -13.46 -7.14
N PHE A 117 -2.88 -13.85 -7.55
CA PHE A 117 -4.03 -12.96 -7.63
C PHE A 117 -5.06 -13.29 -6.57
N ALA A 118 -5.61 -12.26 -5.93
CA ALA A 118 -6.78 -12.40 -5.08
C ALA A 118 -8.04 -12.27 -5.95
N ARG A 119 -9.00 -13.13 -5.71
CA ARG A 119 -10.30 -13.06 -6.37
C ARG A 119 -11.28 -12.34 -5.45
N ARG A 120 -11.95 -11.34 -5.99
CA ARG A 120 -12.99 -10.62 -5.25
C ARG A 120 -14.33 -11.35 -5.31
#